data_ca9a091f17380bcebe6d11c595ed444c
#
_entry.id   ca9a091f17380bcebe6d11c595ed444c
#
_cell.length_a   1.000
_cell.length_b   1.000
_cell.length_c   1.000
_cell.angle_alpha   90.00
_cell.angle_beta   90.00
_cell.angle_gamma   90.00
#
_symmetry.space_group_name_H-M   'P 1'
#
loop_
_entity.id
_entity.type
_entity.pdbx_description
1 polymer ?
#
loop_
_entity_poly.entity_id
_entity_poly.type
_entity_poly.pdbx_seq_one_letter_code
_entity_poly.pdbx_strand_id
1 'polypeptide(L)'
;LDFDDKRAYIKRVDVDYYTDADLNVSLRVLDVLKERGNEALGEVLVSSIVTIFKKMKFDTHENLGFGSVDIPELEMHTTAAWLALDEPVFAGIEKEQAQNAMVGISYALHTIAPLYLMCAPTDIHVSYHVKDQFTGKPTLFLSDRVPGGVGLSDKAYDMLDLLLDKVRETIGSCPCENGCPSCLGSAFGAQVKALAQTMIGRMLDESFAG
;
A
#
# COMPACT_ATOMS: atom_id res chain seq x y z
N LEU A 1 24.30 -2.21 -22.12
CA LEU A 1 24.35 -2.94 -20.87
C LEU A 1 23.68 -4.28 -21.06
N ASP A 2 24.30 -5.32 -20.59
CA ASP A 2 23.86 -6.68 -20.79
C ASP A 2 23.83 -7.40 -19.45
N PHE A 3 22.89 -8.34 -19.29
CA PHE A 3 22.72 -9.11 -18.07
C PHE A 3 22.81 -10.59 -18.47
N ASP A 4 23.91 -11.24 -18.10
CA ASP A 4 24.15 -12.65 -18.40
C ASP A 4 24.28 -13.42 -17.08
N ASP A 5 23.37 -14.37 -16.85
CA ASP A 5 23.28 -15.27 -15.71
C ASP A 5 23.29 -14.52 -14.34
N LYS A 6 24.39 -14.21 -13.78
CA LYS A 6 24.52 -13.47 -12.50
C LYS A 6 25.46 -12.27 -12.62
N ARG A 7 25.75 -11.84 -13.83
CA ARG A 7 26.67 -10.75 -14.10
C ARG A 7 25.97 -9.59 -14.78
N ALA A 8 26.08 -8.39 -14.21
CA ALA A 8 25.66 -7.15 -14.84
C ALA A 8 26.88 -6.48 -15.48
N TYR A 9 26.84 -6.27 -16.79
CA TYR A 9 27.85 -5.50 -17.51
C TYR A 9 27.44 -4.04 -17.50
N ILE A 10 28.27 -3.19 -16.92
CA ILE A 10 27.99 -1.76 -16.76
C ILE A 10 29.10 -0.93 -17.41
N LYS A 11 28.73 0.27 -17.89
CA LYS A 11 29.69 1.29 -18.31
C LYS A 11 29.32 2.63 -17.73
N ARG A 12 30.30 3.49 -17.51
CA ARG A 12 30.07 4.88 -17.15
C ARG A 12 29.56 5.65 -18.37
N VAL A 13 28.43 6.33 -18.23
CA VAL A 13 27.85 7.19 -19.27
C VAL A 13 27.56 8.55 -18.66
N ASP A 14 27.64 9.60 -19.47
CA ASP A 14 27.23 10.95 -19.11
C ASP A 14 25.90 11.21 -19.84
N VAL A 15 24.83 11.25 -19.06
CA VAL A 15 23.47 11.44 -19.56
C VAL A 15 22.74 12.44 -18.66
N ASP A 16 21.73 13.11 -19.21
CA ASP A 16 20.93 14.10 -18.51
C ASP A 16 19.59 13.55 -17.93
N TYR A 17 19.49 12.22 -17.87
CA TYR A 17 18.30 11.53 -17.36
C TYR A 17 18.65 10.36 -16.44
N TYR A 18 17.70 9.98 -15.60
CA TYR A 18 17.68 8.71 -14.86
C TYR A 18 16.51 7.83 -15.32
N THR A 19 16.54 6.56 -14.95
CA THR A 19 15.43 5.63 -15.22
C THR A 19 14.65 5.37 -13.95
N ASP A 20 13.32 5.40 -14.05
CA ASP A 20 12.38 5.07 -12.98
C ASP A 20 11.55 3.87 -13.41
N ALA A 21 11.55 2.82 -12.58
CA ALA A 21 10.89 1.57 -12.90
C ALA A 21 9.42 1.62 -12.47
N ASP A 22 8.51 1.19 -13.35
CA ASP A 22 7.10 1.02 -13.02
C ASP A 22 6.90 -0.39 -12.44
N LEU A 23 6.85 -0.44 -11.11
CA LEU A 23 6.76 -1.69 -10.36
C LEU A 23 5.29 -2.04 -10.13
N ASN A 24 4.87 -3.17 -10.69
CA ASN A 24 3.56 -3.75 -10.40
C ASN A 24 3.71 -4.79 -9.28
N VAL A 25 3.02 -4.57 -8.16
CA VAL A 25 3.02 -5.47 -7.01
C VAL A 25 1.63 -6.08 -6.87
N SER A 26 1.57 -7.40 -6.79
CA SER A 26 0.36 -8.15 -6.46
C SER A 26 0.56 -8.96 -5.19
N LEU A 27 -0.52 -9.16 -4.44
CA LEU A 27 -0.52 -9.95 -3.22
C LEU A 27 -1.64 -11.00 -3.32
N ARG A 28 -1.33 -12.24 -2.96
CA ARG A 28 -2.27 -13.35 -2.92
C ARG A 28 -2.19 -14.06 -1.58
N VAL A 29 -3.33 -14.23 -0.92
CA VAL A 29 -3.43 -15.00 0.33
C VAL A 29 -3.21 -16.49 0.03
N LEU A 30 -2.36 -17.14 0.81
CA LEU A 30 -2.05 -18.56 0.73
C LEU A 30 -2.72 -19.34 1.85
N ASP A 31 -2.65 -18.84 3.09
CA ASP A 31 -3.23 -19.47 4.26
C ASP A 31 -3.66 -18.43 5.30
N VAL A 32 -4.63 -18.77 6.13
CA VAL A 32 -5.14 -17.92 7.24
C VAL A 32 -4.68 -18.50 8.56
N LEU A 33 -3.95 -17.73 9.33
CA LEU A 33 -3.42 -18.13 10.65
C LEU A 33 -4.33 -17.68 11.79
N LYS A 34 -4.91 -16.47 11.68
CA LYS A 34 -5.84 -15.90 12.66
C LYS A 34 -6.94 -15.15 11.93
N GLU A 35 -8.13 -15.13 12.51
CA GLU A 35 -9.29 -14.41 11.98
C GLU A 35 -10.13 -13.84 13.12
N ARG A 36 -10.61 -12.60 12.96
CA ARG A 36 -11.51 -11.91 13.88
C ARG A 36 -12.44 -10.99 13.09
N GLY A 37 -13.68 -11.43 12.88
CA GLY A 37 -14.63 -10.68 12.05
C GLY A 37 -14.11 -10.47 10.62
N ASN A 38 -13.92 -9.23 10.23
CA ASN A 38 -13.38 -8.85 8.92
C ASN A 38 -11.85 -8.74 8.88
N GLU A 39 -11.20 -8.94 10.02
CA GLU A 39 -9.74 -8.89 10.15
C GLU A 39 -9.15 -10.29 10.11
N ALA A 40 -8.02 -10.43 9.45
CA ALA A 40 -7.28 -11.67 9.48
C ALA A 40 -5.76 -11.45 9.35
N LEU A 41 -5.03 -12.48 9.72
CA LEU A 41 -3.58 -12.61 9.59
C LEU A 41 -3.26 -13.93 8.91
N GLY A 42 -2.32 -13.94 7.98
CA GLY A 42 -1.96 -15.17 7.31
C GLY A 42 -0.70 -15.07 6.45
N GLU A 43 -0.43 -16.18 5.78
CA GLU A 43 0.66 -16.27 4.81
C GLU A 43 0.19 -15.75 3.45
N VAL A 44 1.06 -14.98 2.81
CA VAL A 44 0.79 -14.37 1.51
C VAL A 44 1.98 -14.57 0.56
N LEU A 45 1.67 -14.61 -0.72
CA LEU A 45 2.64 -14.49 -1.80
C LEU A 45 2.58 -13.08 -2.35
N VAL A 46 3.68 -12.35 -2.25
CA VAL A 46 3.87 -11.05 -2.87
C VAL A 46 4.68 -11.24 -4.14
N SER A 47 4.07 -10.92 -5.27
CA SER A 47 4.73 -10.94 -6.57
C SER A 47 5.00 -9.53 -7.05
N SER A 48 6.20 -9.27 -7.51
CA SER A 48 6.60 -7.98 -8.08
C SER A 48 7.24 -8.13 -9.43
N ILE A 49 6.72 -7.37 -10.39
CA ILE A 49 7.21 -7.37 -11.78
C ILE A 49 7.44 -5.94 -12.27
N VAL A 50 8.55 -5.75 -12.97
CA VAL A 50 8.84 -4.51 -13.69
C VAL A 50 8.77 -4.83 -15.18
N THR A 51 7.82 -4.22 -15.87
CA THR A 51 7.63 -4.43 -17.31
C THR A 51 8.07 -3.23 -18.15
N ILE A 52 8.04 -2.05 -17.56
CA ILE A 52 8.43 -0.81 -18.20
C ILE A 52 9.27 0.07 -17.27
N PHE A 53 10.10 0.90 -17.86
CA PHE A 53 10.76 2.01 -17.17
C PHE A 53 10.52 3.31 -17.90
N LYS A 54 10.50 4.40 -17.16
CA LYS A 54 10.43 5.78 -17.66
C LYS A 54 11.81 6.40 -17.63
N LYS A 55 12.13 7.22 -18.63
CA LYS A 55 13.34 8.06 -18.64
C LYS A 55 12.95 9.44 -18.13
N MET A 56 13.44 9.80 -16.97
CA MET A 56 13.11 11.05 -16.30
C MET A 56 14.33 11.98 -16.38
N LYS A 57 14.14 13.17 -16.91
CA LYS A 57 15.18 14.18 -16.99
C LYS A 57 15.57 14.64 -15.59
N PHE A 58 16.87 14.83 -15.34
CA PHE A 58 17.33 15.46 -14.12
C PHE A 58 16.77 16.89 -14.02
N ASP A 59 16.64 17.40 -12.83
CA ASP A 59 16.18 18.75 -12.48
C ASP A 59 14.70 19.04 -12.81
N THR A 60 14.26 18.79 -14.02
CA THR A 60 12.86 19.08 -14.45
C THR A 60 11.88 17.94 -14.21
N HIS A 61 12.38 16.72 -14.00
CA HIS A 61 11.57 15.49 -13.88
C HIS A 61 10.61 15.26 -15.06
N GLU A 62 10.95 15.80 -16.21
CA GLU A 62 10.19 15.62 -17.44
C GLU A 62 10.39 14.18 -17.97
N ASN A 63 9.30 13.54 -18.37
CA ASN A 63 9.35 12.22 -18.97
C ASN A 63 9.83 12.32 -20.43
N LEU A 64 11.02 11.81 -20.70
CA LEU A 64 11.66 11.79 -22.02
C LEU A 64 11.27 10.56 -22.87
N GLY A 65 10.55 9.60 -22.27
CA GLY A 65 10.14 8.38 -22.93
C GLY A 65 10.14 7.19 -21.99
N PHE A 66 9.81 6.03 -22.50
CA PHE A 66 9.78 4.76 -21.77
C PHE A 66 10.39 3.64 -22.60
N GLY A 67 10.74 2.57 -21.93
CA GLY A 67 11.21 1.34 -22.55
C GLY A 67 10.68 0.11 -21.84
N SER A 68 10.65 -1.03 -22.53
CA SER A 68 10.33 -2.31 -21.94
C SER A 68 11.54 -2.90 -21.21
N VAL A 69 11.25 -3.66 -20.16
CA VAL A 69 12.25 -4.46 -19.42
C VAL A 69 11.73 -5.87 -19.35
N ASP A 70 12.59 -6.82 -19.60
CA ASP A 70 12.32 -8.25 -19.41
C ASP A 70 13.12 -8.74 -18.18
N ILE A 71 12.50 -8.51 -17.01
CA ILE A 71 13.02 -8.97 -15.72
C ILE A 71 12.05 -10.04 -15.20
N PRO A 72 12.56 -11.19 -14.74
CA PRO A 72 11.72 -12.21 -14.13
C PRO A 72 10.90 -11.65 -12.95
N GLU A 73 9.67 -12.14 -12.82
CA GLU A 73 8.82 -11.85 -11.66
C GLU A 73 9.53 -12.33 -10.38
N LEU A 74 9.56 -11.47 -9.39
CA LEU A 74 10.10 -11.78 -8.07
C LEU A 74 8.95 -12.17 -7.17
N GLU A 75 8.98 -13.39 -6.65
CA GLU A 75 8.02 -13.90 -5.69
C GLU A 75 8.63 -13.94 -4.29
N MET A 76 7.87 -13.49 -3.31
CA MET A 76 8.25 -13.50 -1.90
C MET A 76 7.11 -14.06 -1.06
N HIS A 77 7.35 -15.18 -0.40
CA HIS A 77 6.48 -15.68 0.67
C HIS A 77 6.73 -14.86 1.92
N THR A 78 5.64 -14.33 2.51
CA THR A 78 5.70 -13.52 3.72
C THR A 78 4.38 -13.62 4.49
N THR A 79 4.21 -12.79 5.53
CA THR A 79 2.97 -12.67 6.30
C THR A 79 2.31 -11.32 6.05
N ALA A 80 0.98 -11.28 6.18
CA ALA A 80 0.20 -10.06 6.12
C ALA A 80 -0.96 -10.09 7.10
N ALA A 81 -1.26 -8.93 7.71
CA ALA A 81 -2.55 -8.64 8.31
C ALA A 81 -3.44 -7.96 7.27
N TRP A 82 -4.73 -8.22 7.29
CA TRP A 82 -5.67 -7.54 6.39
C TRP A 82 -7.02 -7.28 7.03
N LEU A 83 -7.70 -6.28 6.48
CA LEU A 83 -9.06 -5.92 6.79
C LEU A 83 -9.90 -5.98 5.51
N ALA A 84 -10.88 -6.89 5.47
CA ALA A 84 -11.88 -6.95 4.44
C ALA A 84 -12.97 -5.90 4.73
N LEU A 85 -13.32 -5.08 3.73
CA LEU A 85 -14.22 -3.94 3.91
C LEU A 85 -15.60 -4.27 3.37
N ASP A 86 -16.62 -4.08 4.19
CA ASP A 86 -18.01 -4.30 3.83
C ASP A 86 -18.64 -3.08 3.15
N GLU A 87 -19.79 -3.29 2.49
CA GLU A 87 -20.51 -2.23 1.77
C GLU A 87 -20.80 -0.97 2.61
N PRO A 88 -21.15 -1.06 3.91
CA PRO A 88 -21.41 0.13 4.73
C PRO A 88 -20.26 1.13 4.78
N VAL A 89 -19.00 0.66 4.68
CA VAL A 89 -17.82 1.56 4.63
C VAL A 89 -17.93 2.54 3.47
N PHE A 90 -18.48 2.10 2.34
CA PHE A 90 -18.57 2.83 1.07
C PHE A 90 -19.95 3.49 0.86
N ALA A 91 -20.91 3.31 1.77
CA ALA A 91 -22.29 3.76 1.58
C ALA A 91 -22.39 5.26 1.27
N GLY A 92 -23.02 5.60 0.13
CA GLY A 92 -23.21 6.98 -0.30
C GLY A 92 -21.97 7.67 -0.87
N ILE A 93 -20.87 6.93 -1.11
CA ILE A 93 -19.63 7.46 -1.69
C ILE A 93 -19.51 6.93 -3.11
N GLU A 94 -19.19 7.81 -4.06
CA GLU A 94 -18.92 7.43 -5.44
C GLU A 94 -17.66 6.56 -5.52
N LYS A 95 -17.67 5.55 -6.40
CA LYS A 95 -16.62 4.54 -6.50
C LYS A 95 -15.22 5.14 -6.71
N GLU A 96 -15.10 6.12 -7.60
CA GLU A 96 -13.81 6.78 -7.87
C GLU A 96 -13.31 7.56 -6.65
N GLN A 97 -14.21 8.28 -5.97
CA GLN A 97 -13.90 9.01 -4.75
C GLN A 97 -13.49 8.07 -3.62
N ALA A 98 -14.19 6.94 -3.46
CA ALA A 98 -13.85 5.91 -2.47
C ALA A 98 -12.46 5.31 -2.73
N GLN A 99 -12.15 4.99 -3.99
CA GLN A 99 -10.82 4.48 -4.36
C GLN A 99 -9.73 5.49 -4.05
N ASN A 100 -9.93 6.77 -4.40
CA ASN A 100 -8.97 7.82 -4.12
C ASN A 100 -8.78 8.03 -2.60
N ALA A 101 -9.86 8.00 -1.83
CA ALA A 101 -9.77 8.06 -0.36
C ALA A 101 -9.01 6.87 0.22
N MET A 102 -9.21 5.64 -0.31
CA MET A 102 -8.46 4.45 0.11
C MET A 102 -6.98 4.53 -0.22
N VAL A 103 -6.60 5.14 -1.35
CA VAL A 103 -5.18 5.44 -1.66
C VAL A 103 -4.58 6.32 -0.56
N GLY A 104 -5.30 7.36 -0.14
CA GLY A 104 -4.87 8.25 0.94
C GLY A 104 -4.78 7.54 2.30
N ILE A 105 -5.77 6.72 2.63
CA ILE A 105 -5.77 5.91 3.87
C ILE A 105 -4.58 4.94 3.88
N SER A 106 -4.32 4.25 2.76
CA SER A 106 -3.19 3.33 2.63
C SER A 106 -1.84 4.04 2.82
N TYR A 107 -1.69 5.24 2.24
CA TYR A 107 -0.51 6.08 2.43
C TYR A 107 -0.34 6.50 3.89
N ALA A 108 -1.40 6.98 4.53
CA ALA A 108 -1.36 7.40 5.93
C ALA A 108 -1.05 6.21 6.86
N LEU A 109 -1.64 5.04 6.61
CA LEU A 109 -1.35 3.82 7.35
C LEU A 109 0.11 3.40 7.18
N HIS A 110 0.65 3.42 5.96
CA HIS A 110 2.06 3.13 5.70
C HIS A 110 3.00 4.11 6.42
N THR A 111 2.58 5.35 6.59
CA THR A 111 3.36 6.39 7.29
C THR A 111 3.31 6.21 8.82
N ILE A 112 2.14 5.83 9.36
CA ILE A 112 1.90 5.75 10.81
C ILE A 112 2.32 4.40 11.40
N ALA A 113 2.04 3.30 10.71
CA ALA A 113 2.29 1.96 11.21
C ALA A 113 3.74 1.72 11.68
N PRO A 114 4.80 2.17 10.97
CA PRO A 114 6.17 1.99 11.42
C PRO A 114 6.48 2.56 12.80
N LEU A 115 5.83 3.65 13.19
CA LEU A 115 6.02 4.30 14.50
C LEU A 115 5.54 3.38 15.64
N TYR A 116 4.44 2.67 15.43
CA TYR A 116 3.83 1.77 16.42
C TYR A 116 4.41 0.36 16.36
N LEU A 117 4.77 -0.10 15.17
CA LEU A 117 5.44 -1.37 14.97
C LEU A 117 6.91 -1.33 15.38
N MET A 118 7.51 -0.13 15.48
CA MET A 118 8.93 0.13 15.75
C MET A 118 9.84 -0.51 14.70
N CYS A 119 9.56 -0.24 13.43
CA CYS A 119 10.29 -0.73 12.26
C CYS A 119 10.59 0.42 11.29
N ALA A 120 11.41 0.15 10.29
CA ALA A 120 11.59 1.10 9.19
C ALA A 120 10.38 1.07 8.23
N PRO A 121 10.03 2.20 7.57
CA PRO A 121 8.96 2.20 6.57
C PRO A 121 9.20 1.21 5.41
N THR A 122 10.45 0.86 5.16
CA THR A 122 10.85 -0.11 4.15
C THR A 122 10.59 -1.56 4.54
N ASP A 123 10.31 -1.85 5.83
CA ASP A 123 10.12 -3.21 6.34
C ASP A 123 8.69 -3.70 6.17
N ILE A 124 7.75 -2.79 5.88
CA ILE A 124 6.34 -3.08 5.64
C ILE A 124 5.87 -2.56 4.29
N HIS A 125 4.78 -3.13 3.80
CA HIS A 125 4.05 -2.65 2.63
C HIS A 125 2.55 -2.60 2.92
N VAL A 126 1.91 -1.49 2.56
CA VAL A 126 0.46 -1.34 2.64
C VAL A 126 -0.10 -1.29 1.23
N SER A 127 -1.07 -2.15 0.95
CA SER A 127 -1.77 -2.19 -0.33
C SER A 127 -3.28 -2.26 -0.15
N TYR A 128 -4.02 -1.71 -1.11
CA TYR A 128 -5.47 -1.78 -1.18
C TYR A 128 -5.90 -2.48 -2.46
N HIS A 129 -6.69 -3.53 -2.32
CA HIS A 129 -7.30 -4.25 -3.43
C HIS A 129 -8.78 -3.86 -3.52
N VAL A 130 -9.20 -3.32 -4.66
CA VAL A 130 -10.61 -2.92 -4.90
C VAL A 130 -11.56 -4.13 -4.83
N LYS A 131 -11.07 -5.28 -5.22
CA LYS A 131 -11.72 -6.58 -5.09
C LYS A 131 -10.63 -7.63 -4.98
N ASP A 132 -10.38 -8.08 -3.77
CA ASP A 132 -9.42 -9.14 -3.53
C ASP A 132 -9.97 -10.50 -3.95
N GLN A 133 -9.10 -11.38 -4.45
CA GLN A 133 -9.52 -12.70 -4.96
C GLN A 133 -9.91 -13.67 -3.85
N PHE A 134 -9.31 -13.55 -2.68
CA PHE A 134 -9.57 -14.41 -1.54
C PHE A 134 -10.81 -13.99 -0.77
N THR A 135 -10.89 -12.71 -0.37
CA THR A 135 -12.01 -12.18 0.42
C THR A 135 -13.25 -11.91 -0.42
N GLY A 136 -13.10 -11.72 -1.74
CA GLY A 136 -14.17 -11.27 -2.65
C GLY A 136 -14.60 -9.81 -2.44
N LYS A 137 -14.01 -9.11 -1.45
CA LYS A 137 -14.33 -7.76 -1.00
C LYS A 137 -13.18 -6.79 -1.26
N PRO A 138 -13.42 -5.48 -1.19
CA PRO A 138 -12.33 -4.51 -1.05
C PRO A 138 -11.53 -4.82 0.21
N THR A 139 -10.20 -4.89 0.11
CA THR A 139 -9.35 -5.36 1.21
C THR A 139 -8.10 -4.51 1.34
N LEU A 140 -7.81 -4.09 2.55
CA LEU A 140 -6.60 -3.37 2.95
C LEU A 140 -5.61 -4.36 3.56
N PHE A 141 -4.41 -4.45 3.01
CA PHE A 141 -3.34 -5.33 3.48
C PHE A 141 -2.19 -4.53 4.09
N LEU A 142 -1.60 -5.05 5.15
CA LEU A 142 -0.30 -4.64 5.68
C LEU A 142 0.59 -5.89 5.74
N SER A 143 1.61 -5.96 4.91
CA SER A 143 2.49 -7.13 4.79
C SER A 143 3.92 -6.80 5.21
N ASP A 144 4.62 -7.81 5.74
CA ASP A 144 6.06 -7.75 5.97
C ASP A 144 6.79 -7.73 4.63
N ARG A 145 7.86 -6.94 4.51
CA ARG A 145 8.74 -6.93 3.32
C ARG A 145 9.99 -7.79 3.52
N VAL A 146 9.89 -8.79 4.35
CA VAL A 146 10.96 -9.75 4.65
C VAL A 146 10.46 -11.15 4.34
N PRO A 147 11.22 -11.97 3.60
CA PRO A 147 10.86 -13.36 3.33
C PRO A 147 10.58 -14.14 4.61
N GLY A 148 9.45 -14.83 4.65
CA GLY A 148 8.98 -15.58 5.81
C GLY A 148 8.30 -14.74 6.89
N GLY A 149 8.28 -13.42 6.76
CA GLY A 149 7.80 -12.49 7.79
C GLY A 149 8.73 -12.39 9.00
N VAL A 150 8.62 -11.32 9.75
CA VAL A 150 9.38 -11.07 10.99
C VAL A 150 8.47 -10.69 12.16
N GLY A 151 7.16 -10.91 12.02
CA GLY A 151 6.16 -10.64 13.05
C GLY A 151 5.61 -9.22 13.09
N LEU A 152 5.91 -8.39 12.10
CA LEU A 152 5.33 -7.03 12.01
C LEU A 152 3.84 -7.10 11.69
N SER A 153 3.45 -8.00 10.79
CA SER A 153 2.04 -8.25 10.45
C SER A 153 1.25 -8.82 11.63
N ASP A 154 1.86 -9.71 12.44
CA ASP A 154 1.24 -10.21 13.68
C ASP A 154 0.93 -9.07 14.63
N LYS A 155 1.93 -8.22 14.86
CA LYS A 155 1.77 -7.04 15.71
C LYS A 155 0.74 -6.05 15.13
N ALA A 156 0.74 -5.86 13.80
CA ALA A 156 -0.24 -5.01 13.13
C ALA A 156 -1.67 -5.55 13.29
N TYR A 157 -1.87 -6.87 13.18
CA TYR A 157 -3.16 -7.53 13.42
C TYR A 157 -3.67 -7.27 14.83
N ASP A 158 -2.80 -7.42 15.85
CA ASP A 158 -3.19 -7.23 17.25
C ASP A 158 -3.54 -5.77 17.59
N MET A 159 -3.11 -4.80 16.77
CA MET A 159 -3.32 -3.38 17.03
C MET A 159 -3.94 -2.62 15.85
N LEU A 160 -4.67 -3.32 14.98
CA LEU A 160 -5.20 -2.73 13.74
C LEU A 160 -6.15 -1.55 14.01
N ASP A 161 -7.06 -1.69 14.99
CA ASP A 161 -7.95 -0.61 15.41
C ASP A 161 -7.18 0.63 15.90
N LEU A 162 -6.13 0.41 16.70
CA LEU A 162 -5.28 1.51 17.15
C LEU A 162 -4.60 2.20 15.97
N LEU A 163 -4.09 1.44 15.01
CA LEU A 163 -3.44 1.99 13.82
C LEU A 163 -4.43 2.83 12.99
N LEU A 164 -5.64 2.33 12.76
CA LEU A 164 -6.69 3.05 12.05
C LEU A 164 -7.13 4.31 12.80
N ASP A 165 -7.27 4.25 14.12
CA ASP A 165 -7.59 5.43 14.93
C ASP A 165 -6.50 6.50 14.84
N LYS A 166 -5.22 6.11 14.88
CA LYS A 166 -4.09 7.02 14.72
C LYS A 166 -3.98 7.60 13.30
N VAL A 167 -4.34 6.84 12.29
CA VAL A 167 -4.49 7.36 10.91
C VAL A 167 -5.59 8.42 10.87
N ARG A 168 -6.75 8.15 11.46
CA ARG A 168 -7.87 9.10 11.55
C ARG A 168 -7.46 10.39 12.26
N GLU A 169 -6.80 10.27 13.41
CA GLU A 169 -6.28 11.40 14.19
C GLU A 169 -5.29 12.24 13.38
N THR A 170 -4.34 11.59 12.69
CA THR A 170 -3.32 12.26 11.87
C THR A 170 -3.94 13.03 10.71
N ILE A 171 -4.86 12.40 9.98
CA ILE A 171 -5.59 13.07 8.89
C ILE A 171 -6.43 14.24 9.45
N GLY A 172 -7.11 14.03 10.59
CA GLY A 172 -7.97 15.03 11.22
C GLY A 172 -7.22 16.26 11.71
N SER A 173 -6.08 16.08 12.34
CA SER A 173 -5.26 17.15 12.90
C SER A 173 -4.48 17.95 11.84
N CYS A 174 -4.38 17.46 10.62
CA CYS A 174 -3.71 18.19 9.56
C CYS A 174 -4.46 19.49 9.22
N PRO A 175 -3.81 20.67 9.13
CA PRO A 175 -4.48 21.94 8.91
C PRO A 175 -5.02 22.13 7.47
N CYS A 176 -4.73 21.21 6.55
CA CYS A 176 -5.23 21.29 5.18
C CYS A 176 -6.75 21.05 5.12
N GLU A 177 -7.43 21.64 4.13
CA GLU A 177 -8.87 21.49 3.96
C GLU A 177 -9.27 20.18 3.26
N ASN A 178 -8.60 19.85 2.14
CA ASN A 178 -9.02 18.77 1.24
C ASN A 178 -8.09 17.55 1.22
N GLY A 179 -7.02 17.58 2.00
CA GLY A 179 -5.91 16.62 1.93
C GLY A 179 -4.65 17.28 1.37
N CYS A 180 -3.51 16.76 1.75
CA CYS A 180 -2.21 17.23 1.26
C CYS A 180 -1.21 16.06 1.20
N PRO A 181 -0.06 16.23 0.51
CA PRO A 181 0.95 15.18 0.41
C PRO A 181 1.43 14.61 1.75
N SER A 182 1.37 15.40 2.84
CA SER A 182 1.79 14.94 4.16
C SER A 182 0.78 14.00 4.82
N CYS A 183 -0.54 14.21 4.65
CA CYS A 183 -1.56 13.41 5.33
C CYS A 183 -2.19 12.34 4.45
N LEU A 184 -2.29 12.54 3.14
CA LEU A 184 -2.95 11.63 2.19
C LEU A 184 -2.10 11.28 0.96
N GLY A 185 -0.81 11.68 0.95
CA GLY A 185 0.09 11.35 -0.15
C GLY A 185 -0.36 11.94 -1.49
N SER A 186 -0.51 11.06 -2.48
CA SER A 186 -0.95 11.44 -3.84
C SER A 186 -2.48 11.46 -4.02
N ALA A 187 -3.26 11.21 -2.97
CA ALA A 187 -4.71 11.31 -3.04
C ALA A 187 -5.15 12.78 -3.00
N PHE A 188 -5.71 13.26 -4.10
CA PHE A 188 -6.13 14.65 -4.26
C PHE A 188 -7.59 14.77 -4.66
N GLY A 189 -8.18 15.90 -4.36
CA GLY A 189 -9.52 16.26 -4.80
C GLY A 189 -10.38 16.86 -3.70
N ALA A 190 -11.47 17.48 -4.11
CA ALA A 190 -12.43 18.01 -3.19
C ALA A 190 -13.00 16.90 -2.30
N GLN A 191 -13.02 17.14 -0.99
CA GLN A 191 -13.61 16.25 0.02
C GLN A 191 -12.85 14.94 0.33
N VAL A 192 -11.71 14.63 -0.32
CA VAL A 192 -10.97 13.36 -0.08
C VAL A 192 -10.62 13.19 1.40
N LYS A 193 -10.22 14.26 2.08
CA LYS A 193 -9.93 14.24 3.51
C LYS A 193 -11.16 13.86 4.35
N ALA A 194 -12.29 14.48 4.09
CA ALA A 194 -13.54 14.20 4.80
C ALA A 194 -14.05 12.77 4.53
N LEU A 195 -13.91 12.32 3.27
CA LEU A 195 -14.26 10.95 2.89
C LEU A 195 -13.35 9.92 3.59
N ALA A 196 -12.05 10.14 3.62
CA ALA A 196 -11.11 9.27 4.32
C ALA A 196 -11.44 9.16 5.81
N GLN A 197 -11.73 10.28 6.49
CA GLN A 197 -12.13 10.27 7.89
C GLN A 197 -13.45 9.53 8.11
N THR A 198 -14.43 9.72 7.23
CA THR A 198 -15.73 9.03 7.30
C THR A 198 -15.56 7.52 7.13
N MET A 199 -14.77 7.10 6.13
CA MET A 199 -14.52 5.69 5.86
C MET A 199 -13.77 5.02 7.03
N ILE A 200 -12.74 5.64 7.58
CA ILE A 200 -12.02 5.10 8.75
C ILE A 200 -12.95 5.00 9.95
N GLY A 201 -13.82 5.99 10.19
CA GLY A 201 -14.83 5.91 11.25
C GLY A 201 -15.72 4.68 11.10
N ARG A 202 -16.23 4.43 9.89
CA ARG A 202 -17.06 3.24 9.59
C ARG A 202 -16.29 1.92 9.72
N MET A 203 -15.00 1.88 9.34
CA MET A 203 -14.16 0.70 9.54
C MET A 203 -14.02 0.36 11.03
N LEU A 204 -13.82 1.37 11.87
CA LEU A 204 -13.71 1.18 13.32
C LEU A 204 -15.05 0.78 13.96
N ASP A 205 -16.17 1.30 13.47
CA ASP A 205 -17.50 0.92 13.96
C ASP A 205 -17.84 -0.54 13.63
N GLU A 206 -17.39 -1.04 12.47
CA GLU A 206 -17.59 -2.44 12.06
C GLU A 206 -16.73 -3.41 12.88
N SER A 207 -15.51 -3.04 13.27
CA SER A 207 -14.63 -3.90 14.07
C SER A 207 -15.16 -4.13 15.50
N PHE A 208 -15.98 -3.22 16.05
CA PHE A 208 -16.62 -3.38 17.34
C PHE A 208 -17.96 -4.15 17.31
N ALA A 209 -18.48 -4.49 16.12
CA ALA A 209 -19.78 -5.15 15.97
C ALA A 209 -19.70 -6.69 15.82
N GLY A 210 -18.48 -7.29 15.89
CA GLY A 210 -18.20 -8.70 15.69
C GLY A 210 -17.93 -9.51 16.96
#